data_b6ca23aacf52aea545df2a0583b944e7
#
_entry.id   b6ca23aacf52aea545df2a0583b944e7
#
_cell.length_a   1.000
_cell.length_b   1.000
_cell.length_c   1.000
_cell.angle_alpha   90.00
_cell.angle_beta   90.00
_cell.angle_gamma   90.00
#
_symmetry.space_group_name_H-M   'P 1'
#
loop_
_entity.id
_entity.type
_entity.pdbx_description
1 polymer ?
#
loop_
_entity_poly.entity_id
_entity_poly.type
_entity_poly.pdbx_seq_one_letter_code
_entity_poly.pdbx_strand_id
1 'polypeptide(L)'
;MSRARFTNSAEDDLLELWLAIAEENLTAADESLDSIKATVLLLATQPEMGRVRSELADRLRSFPTRTPYIVFYVPDEDGVLVARVLHHARDIDAGYFS
;
A
#
# COMPACT_ATOMS: atom_id res chain seq x y z
N MET A 1 4.55 4.81 19.79
CA MET A 1 5.07 5.46 18.57
C MET A 1 4.58 4.71 17.35
N SER A 2 4.01 5.41 16.38
CA SER A 2 3.42 4.79 15.19
C SER A 2 4.49 4.41 14.17
N ARG A 3 4.48 3.16 13.72
CA ARG A 3 5.48 2.63 12.78
C ARG A 3 4.81 2.06 11.54
N ALA A 4 5.47 2.26 10.40
CA ALA A 4 5.06 1.65 9.14
C ALA A 4 6.19 0.75 8.66
N ARG A 5 5.85 -0.51 8.42
CA ARG A 5 6.77 -1.49 7.87
C ARG A 5 6.21 -2.01 6.56
N PHE A 6 7.08 -2.55 5.72
CA PHE A 6 6.71 -3.03 4.38
C PHE A 6 7.26 -4.44 4.19
N THR A 7 6.44 -5.33 3.63
CA THR A 7 6.93 -6.63 3.20
C THR A 7 7.85 -6.45 1.99
N ASN A 8 8.64 -7.47 1.68
CA ASN A 8 9.46 -7.45 0.47
C ASN A 8 8.60 -7.28 -0.78
N SER A 9 7.43 -7.93 -0.82
CA SER A 9 6.50 -7.78 -1.95
C SER A 9 6.00 -6.35 -2.09
N ALA A 10 5.69 -5.69 -0.97
CA ALA A 10 5.26 -4.28 -1.00
C ALA A 10 6.39 -3.36 -1.47
N GLU A 11 7.61 -3.62 -1.04
CA GLU A 11 8.76 -2.84 -1.51
C GLU A 11 8.99 -3.01 -3.01
N ASP A 12 8.85 -4.24 -3.51
CA ASP A 12 8.93 -4.51 -4.95
C ASP A 12 7.81 -3.80 -5.71
N ASP A 13 6.61 -3.79 -5.15
CA ASP A 13 5.48 -3.06 -5.75
C ASP A 13 5.79 -1.57 -5.88
N LEU A 14 6.37 -0.97 -4.84
CA LEU A 14 6.73 0.45 -4.87
C LEU A 14 7.78 0.74 -5.95
N LEU A 15 8.77 -0.12 -6.07
CA LEU A 15 9.79 0.03 -7.11
C LEU A 15 9.19 -0.11 -8.50
N GLU A 16 8.35 -1.10 -8.72
CA GLU A 16 7.70 -1.33 -10.01
C GLU A 16 6.83 -0.17 -10.44
N LEU A 17 6.00 0.35 -9.52
CA LEU A 17 5.13 1.47 -9.86
C LEU A 17 5.94 2.74 -10.15
N TRP A 18 7.01 2.97 -9.38
CA TRP A 18 7.87 4.12 -9.62
C TRP A 18 8.51 4.04 -11.01
N LEU A 19 9.06 2.88 -11.36
CA LEU A 19 9.69 2.68 -12.67
C LEU A 19 8.67 2.87 -13.81
N ALA A 20 7.47 2.34 -13.67
CA ALA A 20 6.44 2.46 -14.69
C ALA A 20 6.02 3.92 -14.92
N ILE A 21 5.84 4.68 -13.84
CA ILE A 21 5.47 6.10 -13.95
C ILE A 21 6.65 6.93 -14.46
N ALA A 22 7.86 6.63 -13.99
CA ALA A 22 9.06 7.39 -14.33
C ALA A 22 9.41 7.31 -15.83
N GLU A 23 9.01 6.25 -16.51
CA GLU A 23 9.18 6.13 -17.96
C GLU A 23 8.53 7.30 -18.71
N GLU A 24 7.42 7.80 -18.19
CA GLU A 24 6.68 8.89 -18.81
C GLU A 24 6.95 10.24 -18.15
N ASN A 25 7.11 10.25 -16.83
CA ASN A 25 7.24 11.49 -16.06
C ASN A 25 7.91 11.22 -14.71
N LEU A 26 9.16 11.63 -14.59
CA LEU A 26 9.95 11.41 -13.38
C LEU A 26 9.36 12.12 -12.16
N THR A 27 8.92 13.37 -12.34
CA THR A 27 8.30 14.15 -11.27
C THR A 27 7.02 13.47 -10.76
N ALA A 28 6.18 12.99 -11.69
CA ALA A 28 4.96 12.28 -11.32
C ALA A 28 5.26 10.99 -10.54
N ALA A 29 6.34 10.29 -10.89
CA ALA A 29 6.76 9.09 -10.16
C ALA A 29 7.09 9.43 -8.71
N ASP A 30 7.87 10.48 -8.49
CA ASP A 30 8.25 10.92 -7.14
C ASP A 30 7.03 11.37 -6.34
N GLU A 31 6.14 12.15 -6.95
CA GLU A 31 4.93 12.64 -6.29
C GLU A 31 4.00 11.49 -5.91
N SER A 32 3.87 10.48 -6.78
CA SER A 32 3.05 9.30 -6.50
C SER A 32 3.61 8.52 -5.32
N LEU A 33 4.91 8.33 -5.28
CA LEU A 33 5.57 7.61 -4.18
C LEU A 33 5.39 8.36 -2.86
N ASP A 34 5.57 9.69 -2.87
CA ASP A 34 5.38 10.52 -1.69
C ASP A 34 3.94 10.46 -1.18
N SER A 35 2.96 10.48 -2.09
CA SER A 35 1.54 10.39 -1.73
C SER A 35 1.21 9.05 -1.09
N ILE A 36 1.75 7.96 -1.63
CA ILE A 36 1.55 6.62 -1.06
C ILE A 36 2.17 6.54 0.34
N LYS A 37 3.40 7.04 0.49
CA LYS A 37 4.07 7.03 1.80
C LYS A 37 3.34 7.87 2.83
N ALA A 38 2.80 9.03 2.43
CA ALA A 38 2.01 9.87 3.34
C ALA A 38 0.75 9.14 3.81
N THR A 39 0.09 8.41 2.91
CA THR A 39 -1.08 7.59 3.26
C THR A 39 -0.70 6.50 4.27
N VAL A 40 0.42 5.82 4.04
CA VAL A 40 0.90 4.76 4.94
C VAL A 40 1.20 5.31 6.32
N LEU A 41 1.81 6.49 6.41
CA LEU A 41 2.09 7.12 7.71
C LEU A 41 0.79 7.49 8.44
N LEU A 42 -0.21 7.96 7.71
CA LEU A 42 -1.52 8.22 8.30
C LEU A 42 -2.15 6.94 8.84
N LEU A 43 -2.10 5.86 8.07
CA LEU A 43 -2.61 4.56 8.49
C LEU A 43 -1.87 4.03 9.74
N ALA A 44 -0.58 4.31 9.85
CA ALA A 44 0.19 3.91 11.03
C ALA A 44 -0.32 4.56 12.31
N THR A 45 -0.89 5.78 12.22
CA THR A 45 -1.51 6.45 13.37
C THR A 45 -2.95 6.03 13.59
N GLN A 46 -3.63 5.50 12.57
CA GLN A 46 -5.03 5.07 12.63
C GLN A 46 -5.18 3.74 11.90
N PRO A 47 -4.65 2.64 12.47
CA PRO A 47 -4.57 1.36 11.75
C PRO A 47 -5.92 0.77 11.36
N GLU A 48 -7.00 1.15 12.02
CA GLU A 48 -8.33 0.62 11.73
C GLU A 48 -9.12 1.44 10.72
N MET A 49 -8.50 2.48 10.15
CA MET A 49 -9.17 3.36 9.20
C MET A 49 -9.49 2.68 7.88
N GLY A 50 -8.69 1.71 7.45
CA GLY A 50 -8.88 0.99 6.21
C GLY A 50 -10.05 0.01 6.27
N ARG A 51 -10.59 -0.32 5.09
CA ARG A 51 -11.69 -1.27 4.93
C ARG A 51 -11.21 -2.69 5.17
N VAL A 52 -11.96 -3.47 5.94
CA VAL A 52 -11.65 -4.88 6.17
C VAL A 52 -11.77 -5.68 4.86
N ARG A 53 -10.76 -6.48 4.57
CA ARG A 53 -10.68 -7.31 3.37
C ARG A 53 -10.38 -8.77 3.72
N SER A 54 -11.20 -9.34 4.63
CA SER A 54 -10.98 -10.70 5.10
C SER A 54 -11.18 -11.76 4.02
N GLU A 55 -11.86 -11.41 2.93
CA GLU A 55 -11.98 -12.28 1.77
C GLU A 55 -10.65 -12.51 1.04
N LEU A 56 -9.69 -11.61 1.23
CA LEU A 56 -8.36 -11.69 0.60
C LEU A 56 -7.33 -12.32 1.53
N ALA A 57 -7.31 -11.91 2.79
CA ALA A 57 -6.41 -12.45 3.79
C ALA A 57 -6.89 -12.07 5.18
N ASP A 58 -6.49 -12.87 6.17
CA ASP A 58 -6.85 -12.65 7.56
C ASP A 58 -6.32 -11.30 8.06
N ARG A 59 -7.16 -10.51 8.71
CA ARG A 59 -6.84 -9.20 9.29
C ARG A 59 -6.43 -8.14 8.28
N LEU A 60 -6.48 -8.45 6.98
CA LEU A 60 -6.08 -7.50 5.93
C LEU A 60 -7.08 -6.36 5.82
N ARG A 61 -6.55 -5.16 5.60
CA ARG A 61 -7.33 -3.96 5.30
C ARG A 61 -6.82 -3.31 4.04
N SER A 62 -7.64 -2.50 3.39
CA SER A 62 -7.23 -1.73 2.22
C SER A 62 -7.64 -0.28 2.38
N PHE A 63 -6.83 0.60 1.80
CA PHE A 63 -7.12 2.03 1.80
C PHE A 63 -6.64 2.65 0.49
N PRO A 64 -7.48 3.45 -0.20
CA PRO A 64 -7.08 4.09 -1.43
C PRO A 64 -6.13 5.26 -1.14
N THR A 65 -5.24 5.52 -2.08
CA THR A 65 -4.39 6.71 -2.03
C THR A 65 -4.92 7.74 -3.03
N ARG A 66 -4.27 8.89 -3.13
CA ARG A 66 -4.58 9.88 -4.15
C ARG A 66 -4.09 9.48 -5.54
N THR A 67 -3.33 8.38 -5.61
CA THR A 67 -2.85 7.79 -6.85
C THR A 67 -3.80 6.67 -7.27
N PRO A 68 -3.61 6.07 -8.46
CA PRO A 68 -4.40 4.89 -8.84
C PRO A 68 -4.07 3.62 -8.05
N TYR A 69 -3.22 3.71 -7.02
CA TYR A 69 -2.78 2.54 -6.25
C TYR A 69 -3.46 2.45 -4.91
N ILE A 70 -3.73 1.22 -4.47
CA ILE A 70 -4.37 0.91 -3.19
C ILE A 70 -3.34 0.28 -2.27
N VAL A 71 -3.32 0.71 -1.01
CA VAL A 71 -2.47 0.13 0.03
C VAL A 71 -3.24 -1.00 0.71
N PHE A 72 -2.65 -2.20 0.73
CA PHE A 72 -3.16 -3.35 1.47
C PHE A 72 -2.24 -3.60 2.65
N TYR A 73 -2.80 -3.61 3.85
CA TYR A 73 -1.98 -3.64 5.07
C TYR A 73 -2.67 -4.42 6.18
N VAL A 74 -1.88 -4.78 7.18
CA VAL A 74 -2.37 -5.42 8.41
C VAL A 74 -1.98 -4.52 9.58
N PRO A 75 -2.91 -4.17 10.48
CA PRO A 75 -2.54 -3.50 11.72
C PRO A 75 -1.60 -4.39 12.54
N ASP A 76 -0.62 -3.78 13.18
CA ASP A 76 0.27 -4.49 14.10
C ASP A 76 0.41 -3.69 15.40
N GLU A 77 1.27 -4.15 16.32
CA GLU A 77 1.37 -3.57 17.66
C GLU A 77 1.69 -2.08 17.64
N ASP A 78 2.56 -1.65 16.72
CA ASP A 78 3.09 -0.30 16.70
C ASP A 78 2.58 0.55 15.54
N GLY A 79 1.68 0.01 14.72
CA GLY A 79 1.21 0.72 13.54
C GLY A 79 0.69 -0.23 12.48
N VAL A 80 1.37 -0.30 11.33
CA VAL A 80 0.92 -1.12 10.20
C VAL A 80 2.09 -1.86 9.54
N LEU A 81 1.75 -3.02 8.98
CA LEU A 81 2.62 -3.74 8.04
C LEU A 81 1.95 -3.69 6.68
N VAL A 82 2.56 -3.00 5.72
CA VAL A 82 2.04 -2.93 4.36
C VAL A 82 2.37 -4.23 3.63
N ALA A 83 1.34 -4.96 3.22
CA ALA A 83 1.49 -6.26 2.55
C ALA A 83 1.71 -6.11 1.04
N ARG A 84 0.91 -5.25 0.39
CA ARG A 84 1.00 -4.99 -1.05
C ARG A 84 0.55 -3.56 -1.36
N VAL A 85 1.03 -3.04 -2.48
CA VAL A 85 0.56 -1.78 -3.06
C VAL A 85 0.24 -2.06 -4.52
N LEU A 86 -1.05 -2.10 -4.86
CA LEU A 86 -1.51 -2.59 -6.17
C LEU A 86 -2.40 -1.57 -6.88
N HIS A 87 -2.29 -1.52 -8.20
CA HIS A 87 -3.13 -0.66 -9.03
C HIS A 87 -4.59 -1.09 -8.91
N HIS A 88 -5.51 -0.11 -8.76
CA HIS A 88 -6.93 -0.38 -8.55
C HIS A 88 -7.59 -1.15 -9.70
N ALA A 89 -7.01 -1.07 -10.91
CA ALA A 89 -7.55 -1.76 -12.07
C ALA A 89 -7.18 -3.25 -12.12
N ARG A 90 -6.29 -3.72 -11.23
CA ARG A 90 -5.94 -5.13 -11.16
C ARG A 90 -7.09 -5.95 -10.62
N ASP A 91 -7.18 -7.19 -11.12
CA ASP A 91 -8.11 -8.19 -10.59
C ASP A 91 -7.46 -8.82 -9.36
N ILE A 92 -7.71 -8.24 -8.20
CA ILE A 92 -7.02 -8.60 -6.95
C ILE A 92 -7.74 -9.76 -6.27
N ASP A 93 -6.99 -10.84 -6.01
CA ASP A 93 -7.48 -12.01 -5.30
C ASP A 93 -6.54 -12.41 -4.16
N ALA A 94 -6.91 -13.45 -3.43
CA ALA A 94 -6.15 -13.92 -2.27
C ALA A 94 -4.71 -14.36 -2.63
N GLY A 95 -4.46 -14.72 -3.87
CA GLY A 95 -3.13 -15.13 -4.32
C GLY A 95 -2.06 -14.05 -4.17
N TYR A 96 -2.47 -12.77 -4.16
CA TYR A 96 -1.55 -11.67 -3.95
C TYR A 96 -0.98 -11.63 -2.53
N PHE A 97 -1.59 -12.34 -1.59
CA PHE A 97 -1.28 -12.24 -0.15
C PHE A 97 -0.83 -13.56 0.47
N SER A 98 -0.64 -14.57 -0.32
CA SER A 98 -0.19 -15.88 0.16
C SER A 98 1.33 -16.04 0.10
#